data_e7bee0eaaaa9416f5c06899785157ebc
#
_entry.id   e7bee0eaaaa9416f5c06899785157ebc
#
_cell.length_a   1.000
_cell.length_b   1.000
_cell.length_c   1.000
_cell.angle_alpha   90.00
_cell.angle_beta   90.00
_cell.angle_gamma   90.00
#
_symmetry.space_group_name_H-M   'P 1'
#
loop_
_entity.id
_entity.type
_entity.pdbx_description
1 polymer ?
#
loop_
_entity_poly.entity_id
_entity_poly.type
_entity_poly.pdbx_seq_one_letter_code
_entity_poly.pdbx_strand_id
1 'polypeptide(L)'
;MVHNTPIRKRRRPRIPNPAKQAPRNPISWKPRLILASIAVIVLILVWAAVARSLAPTSNTSPDRTNPDRTNQDRFDAIIVLGSPADSDGNPTPEQLARVTEGVHEYQRGAAPHLILTGGSTKYGFVEARVMAHAAQAQGIPDSAIFIEPEAQNTIQNTCFSARIMKTHDWQSAEVISSDWHLPRAGIVLNSLPIRWRTHAAPPLTPESSAYLTYLKSVEVLKTARYLVWARWADSCTP
;
A
#
# COMPACT_ATOMS: atom_id res chain seq x y z
N MET A 1 -82.54 -26.06 -71.96
CA MET A 1 -81.46 -25.05 -72.16
C MET A 1 -80.79 -24.77 -70.78
N VAL A 2 -79.62 -25.34 -70.58
CA VAL A 2 -78.90 -25.17 -69.33
C VAL A 2 -77.79 -24.18 -69.55
N HIS A 3 -77.86 -23.00 -68.89
CA HIS A 3 -76.84 -21.93 -68.98
C HIS A 3 -75.65 -22.29 -68.08
N ASN A 4 -74.55 -22.52 -68.70
CA ASN A 4 -73.27 -22.80 -68.04
C ASN A 4 -72.52 -21.50 -67.84
N THR A 5 -72.45 -20.94 -66.60
CA THR A 5 -71.78 -19.73 -66.29
C THR A 5 -70.31 -20.07 -65.82
N PRO A 6 -69.27 -19.47 -66.42
CA PRO A 6 -67.89 -19.84 -66.06
C PRO A 6 -67.45 -19.24 -64.69
N ILE A 7 -66.97 -20.10 -63.83
CA ILE A 7 -66.40 -19.74 -62.49
C ILE A 7 -65.13 -18.98 -62.64
N ARG A 8 -65.17 -17.71 -62.28
CA ARG A 8 -64.00 -16.77 -62.26
C ARG A 8 -63.03 -17.17 -61.12
N LYS A 9 -61.87 -17.79 -61.47
CA LYS A 9 -60.80 -18.09 -60.51
C LYS A 9 -60.24 -16.81 -59.85
N ARG A 10 -60.51 -16.59 -58.54
CA ARG A 10 -59.88 -15.54 -57.74
C ARG A 10 -58.42 -15.80 -57.67
N ARG A 11 -57.56 -14.83 -58.14
CA ARG A 11 -56.14 -14.83 -57.94
C ARG A 11 -55.87 -14.63 -56.45
N ARG A 12 -55.09 -15.53 -55.82
CA ARG A 12 -54.59 -15.37 -54.45
C ARG A 12 -53.69 -14.18 -54.43
N PRO A 13 -53.78 -13.31 -53.38
CA PRO A 13 -52.83 -12.21 -53.22
C PRO A 13 -51.42 -12.78 -53.01
N ARG A 14 -50.44 -12.25 -53.74
CA ARG A 14 -49.02 -12.56 -53.51
C ARG A 14 -48.59 -11.98 -52.14
N ILE A 15 -48.26 -12.89 -51.21
CA ILE A 15 -47.63 -12.51 -49.93
C ILE A 15 -46.27 -11.88 -50.29
N PRO A 16 -45.97 -10.63 -49.84
CA PRO A 16 -44.66 -10.04 -50.05
C PRO A 16 -43.59 -10.91 -49.36
N ASN A 17 -42.57 -11.27 -50.11
CA ASN A 17 -41.41 -11.97 -49.57
C ASN A 17 -40.77 -11.09 -48.46
N PRO A 18 -40.61 -11.56 -47.21
CA PRO A 18 -39.96 -10.78 -46.20
C PRO A 18 -38.56 -10.42 -46.69
N ALA A 19 -38.33 -9.12 -46.89
CA ALA A 19 -37.07 -8.60 -47.33
C ALA A 19 -35.95 -9.25 -46.49
N LYS A 20 -34.95 -9.86 -47.16
CA LYS A 20 -33.77 -10.39 -46.51
C LYS A 20 -33.13 -9.25 -45.69
N GLN A 21 -33.39 -9.24 -44.39
CA GLN A 21 -32.70 -8.34 -43.51
C GLN A 21 -31.23 -8.67 -43.61
N ALA A 22 -30.44 -7.72 -44.10
CA ALA A 22 -28.98 -7.82 -44.11
C ALA A 22 -28.51 -8.17 -42.70
N PRO A 23 -27.55 -9.08 -42.53
CA PRO A 23 -27.04 -9.42 -41.22
C PRO A 23 -26.50 -8.14 -40.59
N ARG A 24 -27.11 -7.71 -39.49
CA ARG A 24 -26.52 -6.63 -38.65
C ARG A 24 -25.20 -7.15 -38.15
N ASN A 25 -24.08 -6.62 -38.70
CA ASN A 25 -22.74 -6.92 -38.16
C ASN A 25 -22.76 -6.67 -36.67
N PRO A 26 -22.47 -7.66 -35.79
CA PRO A 26 -22.41 -7.43 -34.38
C PRO A 26 -21.31 -6.39 -34.13
N ILE A 27 -21.72 -5.25 -33.60
CA ILE A 27 -20.76 -4.19 -33.20
C ILE A 27 -19.76 -4.87 -32.27
N SER A 28 -18.50 -5.03 -32.74
CA SER A 28 -17.46 -5.68 -31.94
C SER A 28 -17.15 -4.79 -30.73
N TRP A 29 -17.69 -5.18 -29.58
CA TRP A 29 -17.45 -4.50 -28.29
C TRP A 29 -16.03 -4.74 -27.74
N LYS A 30 -15.34 -5.75 -28.26
CA LYS A 30 -13.97 -6.12 -27.87
C LYS A 30 -12.97 -4.95 -27.94
N PRO A 31 -12.85 -4.18 -29.04
CA PRO A 31 -11.89 -3.06 -29.08
C PRO A 31 -12.26 -1.92 -28.10
N ARG A 32 -13.55 -1.72 -27.83
CA ARG A 32 -13.99 -0.71 -26.86
C ARG A 32 -13.62 -1.10 -25.43
N LEU A 33 -13.72 -2.38 -25.06
CA LEU A 33 -13.28 -2.88 -23.76
C LEU A 33 -11.75 -2.79 -23.61
N ILE A 34 -11.01 -3.12 -24.65
CA ILE A 34 -9.55 -3.01 -24.65
C ILE A 34 -9.14 -1.54 -24.44
N LEU A 35 -9.72 -0.61 -25.19
CA LEU A 35 -9.44 0.82 -25.02
C LEU A 35 -9.83 1.35 -23.64
N ALA A 36 -10.97 0.93 -23.11
CA ALA A 36 -11.39 1.27 -21.75
C ALA A 36 -10.40 0.73 -20.70
N SER A 37 -9.95 -0.50 -20.84
CA SER A 37 -8.97 -1.11 -19.94
C SER A 37 -7.62 -0.37 -19.99
N ILE A 38 -7.15 -0.01 -21.18
CA ILE A 38 -5.92 0.79 -21.37
C ILE A 38 -6.06 2.15 -20.71
N ALA A 39 -7.20 2.84 -20.92
CA ALA A 39 -7.46 4.14 -20.29
C ALA A 39 -7.46 4.07 -18.77
N VAL A 40 -8.07 3.03 -18.19
CA VAL A 40 -8.06 2.79 -16.74
C VAL A 40 -6.64 2.54 -16.23
N ILE A 41 -5.84 1.72 -16.92
CA ILE A 41 -4.44 1.46 -16.55
C ILE A 41 -3.62 2.74 -16.61
N VAL A 42 -3.76 3.55 -17.67
CA VAL A 42 -3.06 4.83 -17.80
C VAL A 42 -3.45 5.78 -16.67
N LEU A 43 -4.74 5.89 -16.34
CA LEU A 43 -5.21 6.71 -15.22
C LEU A 43 -4.63 6.25 -13.88
N ILE A 44 -4.57 4.95 -13.65
CA ILE A 44 -3.96 4.37 -12.44
C ILE A 44 -2.46 4.71 -12.40
N LEU A 45 -1.74 4.56 -13.49
CA LEU A 45 -0.30 4.87 -13.55
C LEU A 45 -0.01 6.36 -13.35
N VAL A 46 -0.78 7.23 -13.98
CA VAL A 46 -0.67 8.69 -13.78
C VAL A 46 -0.98 9.06 -12.33
N TRP A 47 -2.05 8.50 -11.79
CA TRP A 47 -2.40 8.74 -10.40
C TRP A 47 -1.33 8.21 -9.43
N ALA A 48 -0.74 7.05 -9.71
CA ALA A 48 0.37 6.48 -8.95
C ALA A 48 1.60 7.40 -8.96
N ALA A 49 1.95 7.93 -10.13
CA ALA A 49 3.06 8.86 -10.27
C ALA A 49 2.83 10.16 -9.49
N VAL A 50 1.62 10.71 -9.58
CA VAL A 50 1.22 11.91 -8.82
C VAL A 50 1.20 11.63 -7.31
N ALA A 51 0.60 10.53 -6.86
CA ALA A 51 0.57 10.15 -5.45
C ALA A 51 1.98 9.98 -4.88
N ARG A 52 2.89 9.38 -5.67
CA ARG A 52 4.30 9.21 -5.26
C ARG A 52 5.05 10.54 -5.18
N SER A 53 4.80 11.47 -6.10
CA SER A 53 5.44 12.78 -6.11
C SER A 53 4.93 13.70 -4.98
N LEU A 54 3.71 13.48 -4.52
CA LEU A 54 3.09 14.25 -3.42
C LEU A 54 3.30 13.63 -2.05
N ALA A 55 3.78 12.37 -1.97
CA ALA A 55 4.00 11.69 -0.70
C ALA A 55 5.21 12.31 0.03
N PRO A 56 5.01 12.89 1.20
CA PRO A 56 6.12 13.46 1.96
C PRO A 56 7.05 12.36 2.44
N THR A 57 8.36 12.62 2.42
CA THR A 57 9.39 11.73 2.95
C THR A 57 9.88 12.16 4.33
N SER A 58 9.63 13.42 4.68
CA SER A 58 9.90 13.97 6.00
C SER A 58 9.15 15.29 6.18
N ASN A 59 8.97 15.72 7.41
CA ASN A 59 8.59 17.07 7.78
C ASN A 59 9.79 17.84 8.34
N THR A 60 11.01 17.32 8.13
CA THR A 60 12.27 17.97 8.45
C THR A 60 12.96 18.39 7.16
N SER A 61 13.67 19.51 7.15
CA SER A 61 14.53 19.89 6.04
C SER A 61 15.66 18.85 5.89
N PRO A 62 15.83 18.21 4.70
CA PRO A 62 16.86 17.23 4.52
C PRO A 62 18.19 17.95 4.22
N ASP A 63 19.11 17.98 5.16
CA ASP A 63 20.50 18.17 4.80
C ASP A 63 21.18 16.79 4.68
N ARG A 64 21.12 16.21 3.49
CA ARG A 64 21.73 14.92 3.15
C ARG A 64 23.25 15.03 2.88
N THR A 65 23.80 16.22 2.91
CA THR A 65 25.18 16.50 2.45
C THR A 65 26.19 16.70 3.57
N ASN A 66 25.73 16.73 4.82
CA ASN A 66 26.63 16.96 5.95
C ASN A 66 27.10 15.63 6.55
N PRO A 67 28.41 15.26 6.42
CA PRO A 67 29.00 14.11 7.10
C PRO A 67 29.08 14.30 8.62
N ASP A 68 29.02 15.53 9.11
CA ASP A 68 28.89 15.85 10.53
C ASP A 68 27.40 15.81 10.91
N ARG A 69 26.97 14.69 11.46
CA ARG A 69 25.62 14.53 12.01
C ARG A 69 25.42 15.53 13.14
N THR A 70 24.85 16.68 12.79
CA THR A 70 24.42 17.67 13.79
C THR A 70 23.23 17.10 14.58
N ASN A 71 22.88 17.70 15.70
CA ASN A 71 21.70 17.34 16.51
C ASN A 71 20.36 17.23 15.71
N GLN A 72 20.32 17.74 14.47
CA GLN A 72 19.16 17.66 13.58
C GLN A 72 18.94 16.25 12.99
N ASP A 73 19.96 15.39 12.95
CA ASP A 73 19.86 14.01 12.46
C ASP A 73 19.58 12.99 13.58
N ARG A 74 19.46 13.43 14.81
CA ARG A 74 19.07 12.59 15.95
C ARG A 74 17.57 12.66 16.19
N PHE A 75 17.01 11.51 16.47
CA PHE A 75 15.61 11.31 16.82
C PHE A 75 15.49 10.74 18.23
N ASP A 76 14.29 10.85 18.81
CA ASP A 76 14.01 10.23 20.10
C ASP A 76 13.76 8.73 19.95
N ALA A 77 13.17 8.30 18.83
CA ALA A 77 12.90 6.91 18.55
C ALA A 77 13.11 6.56 17.07
N ILE A 78 13.40 5.28 16.83
CA ILE A 78 13.26 4.61 15.53
C ILE A 78 11.97 3.81 15.57
N ILE A 79 11.09 3.98 14.60
CA ILE A 79 9.87 3.19 14.46
C ILE A 79 10.06 2.24 13.28
N VAL A 80 9.99 0.92 13.53
CA VAL A 80 10.03 -0.10 12.48
C VAL A 80 8.62 -0.59 12.23
N LEU A 81 8.09 -0.32 11.02
CA LEU A 81 6.74 -0.73 10.64
C LEU A 81 6.68 -2.24 10.35
N GLY A 82 5.64 -2.89 10.86
CA GLY A 82 5.41 -4.31 10.76
C GLY A 82 5.28 -4.82 9.31
N SER A 83 5.58 -6.08 9.16
CA SER A 83 5.36 -6.92 7.98
C SER A 83 5.05 -8.34 8.46
N PRO A 84 4.20 -9.11 7.78
CA PRO A 84 3.81 -10.44 8.25
C PRO A 84 5.00 -11.38 8.46
N ALA A 85 4.95 -12.14 9.55
CA ALA A 85 5.81 -13.30 9.76
C ALA A 85 5.43 -14.44 8.79
N ASP A 86 6.30 -15.44 8.64
CA ASP A 86 5.99 -16.66 7.90
C ASP A 86 5.02 -17.60 8.67
N SER A 87 4.69 -18.76 8.09
CA SER A 87 3.77 -19.72 8.71
C SER A 87 4.30 -20.35 10.00
N ASP A 88 5.60 -20.31 10.23
CA ASP A 88 6.28 -20.92 11.37
C ASP A 88 6.62 -19.89 12.44
N GLY A 89 6.27 -18.61 12.21
CA GLY A 89 6.52 -17.49 13.13
C GLY A 89 7.92 -16.91 13.02
N ASN A 90 8.67 -17.24 11.97
CA ASN A 90 9.95 -16.60 11.71
C ASN A 90 9.76 -15.29 10.93
N PRO A 91 10.72 -14.35 11.04
CA PRO A 91 10.66 -13.16 10.24
C PRO A 91 10.83 -13.49 8.75
N THR A 92 9.91 -12.99 7.91
CA THR A 92 10.11 -13.03 6.45
C THR A 92 11.34 -12.21 6.06
N PRO A 93 11.93 -12.43 4.87
CA PRO A 93 13.06 -11.62 4.39
C PRO A 93 12.77 -10.11 4.41
N GLU A 94 11.54 -9.72 4.10
CA GLU A 94 11.10 -8.33 4.17
C GLU A 94 11.07 -7.80 5.61
N GLN A 95 10.47 -8.55 6.54
CA GLN A 95 10.41 -8.17 7.94
C GLN A 95 11.82 -8.07 8.54
N LEU A 96 12.68 -9.06 8.23
CA LEU A 96 14.06 -9.08 8.70
C LEU A 96 14.87 -7.89 8.14
N ALA A 97 14.69 -7.53 6.88
CA ALA A 97 15.32 -6.35 6.28
C ALA A 97 15.00 -5.07 7.05
N ARG A 98 13.71 -4.86 7.40
CA ARG A 98 13.28 -3.69 8.18
C ARG A 98 13.89 -3.68 9.58
N VAL A 99 13.90 -4.82 10.27
CA VAL A 99 14.51 -4.94 11.59
C VAL A 99 16.00 -4.68 11.54
N THR A 100 16.71 -5.30 10.58
CA THR A 100 18.16 -5.13 10.43
C THR A 100 18.52 -3.67 10.18
N GLU A 101 17.74 -2.96 9.34
CA GLU A 101 17.98 -1.53 9.13
C GLU A 101 17.68 -0.72 10.37
N GLY A 102 16.65 -1.06 11.16
CA GLY A 102 16.38 -0.45 12.46
C GLY A 102 17.52 -0.63 13.44
N VAL A 103 18.11 -1.82 13.47
CA VAL A 103 19.31 -2.13 14.29
C VAL A 103 20.50 -1.31 13.82
N HIS A 104 20.75 -1.20 12.52
CA HIS A 104 21.82 -0.36 11.98
C HIS A 104 21.67 1.11 12.39
N GLU A 105 20.47 1.67 12.27
CA GLU A 105 20.23 3.07 12.65
C GLU A 105 20.40 3.28 14.17
N TYR A 106 19.94 2.32 14.99
CA TYR A 106 20.18 2.34 16.42
C TYR A 106 21.68 2.33 16.75
N GLN A 107 22.43 1.38 16.17
CA GLN A 107 23.88 1.24 16.39
C GLN A 107 24.68 2.47 15.92
N ARG A 108 24.20 3.14 14.85
CA ARG A 108 24.75 4.41 14.38
C ARG A 108 24.41 5.60 15.30
N GLY A 109 23.56 5.41 16.31
CA GLY A 109 23.16 6.45 17.24
C GLY A 109 22.10 7.41 16.66
N ALA A 110 21.31 6.99 15.69
CA ALA A 110 20.23 7.79 15.14
C ALA A 110 19.14 8.06 16.19
N ALA A 111 18.83 7.07 17.05
CA ALA A 111 17.98 7.23 18.21
C ALA A 111 18.30 6.17 19.29
N PRO A 112 18.00 6.45 20.57
CA PRO A 112 18.26 5.51 21.68
C PRO A 112 17.14 4.49 21.86
N HIS A 113 15.99 4.61 21.18
CA HIS A 113 14.83 3.77 21.37
C HIS A 113 14.33 3.19 20.06
N LEU A 114 13.90 1.91 20.08
CA LEU A 114 13.40 1.17 18.95
C LEU A 114 11.95 0.75 19.22
N ILE A 115 10.99 1.35 18.51
CA ILE A 115 9.58 0.97 18.56
C ILE A 115 9.32 -0.01 17.41
N LEU A 116 8.91 -1.23 17.76
CA LEU A 116 8.54 -2.28 16.82
C LEU A 116 7.02 -2.41 16.84
N THR A 117 6.37 -2.11 15.72
CA THR A 117 4.91 -2.02 15.66
C THR A 117 4.30 -3.01 14.67
N GLY A 118 3.23 -3.68 15.05
CA GLY A 118 2.47 -4.61 14.23
C GLY A 118 1.83 -5.72 15.04
N GLY A 119 0.54 -5.89 14.86
CA GLY A 119 -0.28 -6.89 15.55
C GLY A 119 -0.21 -8.26 14.91
N SER A 120 -1.18 -9.09 15.25
CA SER A 120 -1.33 -10.42 14.69
C SER A 120 -2.03 -10.37 13.35
N THR A 121 -1.42 -10.97 12.33
CA THR A 121 -1.94 -11.03 10.98
C THR A 121 -2.23 -12.47 10.53
N LYS A 122 -1.91 -12.81 9.30
CA LYS A 122 -2.35 -14.01 8.60
C LYS A 122 -2.14 -15.35 9.34
N TYR A 123 -1.05 -15.50 10.11
CA TYR A 123 -0.71 -16.77 10.76
C TYR A 123 -0.82 -16.74 12.29
N GLY A 124 -1.41 -15.66 12.85
CA GLY A 124 -1.62 -15.54 14.30
C GLY A 124 -0.39 -15.07 15.09
N PHE A 125 0.75 -14.88 14.46
CA PHE A 125 1.94 -14.33 15.11
C PHE A 125 1.87 -12.80 15.18
N VAL A 126 2.27 -12.25 16.32
CA VAL A 126 2.35 -10.80 16.54
C VAL A 126 3.63 -10.29 15.91
N GLU A 127 3.52 -9.50 14.82
CA GLU A 127 4.65 -9.01 14.03
C GLU A 127 5.70 -8.29 14.89
N ALA A 128 5.25 -7.39 15.77
CA ALA A 128 6.14 -6.64 16.66
C ALA A 128 6.96 -7.54 17.61
N ARG A 129 6.41 -8.67 18.04
CA ARG A 129 7.14 -9.62 18.89
C ARG A 129 8.18 -10.40 18.10
N VAL A 130 7.85 -10.84 16.88
CA VAL A 130 8.79 -11.51 15.99
C VAL A 130 9.96 -10.57 15.65
N MET A 131 9.66 -9.31 15.38
CA MET A 131 10.69 -8.28 15.15
C MET A 131 11.54 -8.03 16.39
N ALA A 132 10.96 -8.03 17.60
CA ALA A 132 11.71 -7.84 18.84
C ALA A 132 12.73 -8.96 19.06
N HIS A 133 12.35 -10.22 18.87
CA HIS A 133 13.28 -11.34 18.94
C HIS A 133 14.41 -11.21 17.93
N ALA A 134 14.11 -10.76 16.69
CA ALA A 134 15.12 -10.55 15.66
C ALA A 134 16.07 -9.39 15.97
N ALA A 135 15.58 -8.33 16.63
CA ALA A 135 16.41 -7.20 17.07
C ALA A 135 17.31 -7.58 18.27
N GLN A 136 16.76 -8.32 19.24
CA GLN A 136 17.51 -8.86 20.37
C GLN A 136 18.63 -9.79 19.90
N ALA A 137 18.36 -10.69 18.94
CA ALA A 137 19.36 -11.57 18.35
C ALA A 137 20.49 -10.79 17.64
N GLN A 138 20.25 -9.55 17.24
CA GLN A 138 21.24 -8.63 16.67
C GLN A 138 21.87 -7.68 17.71
N GLY A 139 21.64 -7.93 19.01
CA GLY A 139 22.33 -7.25 20.11
C GLY A 139 21.65 -5.98 20.63
N ILE A 140 20.38 -5.73 20.27
CA ILE A 140 19.64 -4.62 20.86
C ILE A 140 19.20 -4.99 22.28
N PRO A 141 19.50 -4.19 23.30
CA PRO A 141 19.07 -4.49 24.67
C PRO A 141 17.55 -4.31 24.84
N ASP A 142 16.95 -5.14 25.67
CA ASP A 142 15.49 -5.11 25.96
C ASP A 142 15.02 -3.72 26.40
N SER A 143 15.84 -3.00 27.16
CA SER A 143 15.54 -1.65 27.65
C SER A 143 15.40 -0.60 26.55
N ALA A 144 15.91 -0.88 25.35
CA ALA A 144 15.79 0.00 24.19
C ALA A 144 14.59 -0.38 23.29
N ILE A 145 13.97 -1.56 23.49
CA ILE A 145 12.90 -2.08 22.62
C ILE A 145 11.52 -1.78 23.23
N PHE A 146 10.68 -1.14 22.43
CA PHE A 146 9.28 -0.87 22.75
C PHE A 146 8.39 -1.61 21.74
N ILE A 147 7.50 -2.46 22.23
CA ILE A 147 6.64 -3.32 21.40
C ILE A 147 5.25 -2.72 21.33
N GLU A 148 4.75 -2.51 20.12
CA GLU A 148 3.37 -2.15 19.84
C GLU A 148 2.68 -3.36 19.15
N PRO A 149 1.87 -4.18 19.86
CA PRO A 149 1.41 -5.47 19.39
C PRO A 149 -0.03 -5.47 18.83
N GLU A 150 -0.70 -4.33 18.74
CA GLU A 150 -2.15 -4.26 18.48
C GLU A 150 -2.49 -3.81 17.07
N ALA A 151 -1.58 -3.10 16.39
CA ALA A 151 -1.85 -2.50 15.09
C ALA A 151 -2.14 -3.53 13.99
N GLN A 152 -3.25 -3.34 13.28
CA GLN A 152 -3.71 -4.21 12.19
C GLN A 152 -3.49 -3.60 10.80
N ASN A 153 -3.01 -2.37 10.73
CA ASN A 153 -2.78 -1.64 9.48
C ASN A 153 -1.79 -0.49 9.70
N THR A 154 -1.34 0.14 8.61
CA THR A 154 -0.34 1.21 8.65
C THR A 154 -0.79 2.44 9.46
N ILE A 155 -2.07 2.76 9.47
CA ILE A 155 -2.59 3.88 10.27
C ILE A 155 -2.40 3.56 11.75
N GLN A 156 -2.83 2.39 12.16
CA GLN A 156 -2.68 1.95 13.55
C GLN A 156 -1.21 1.81 13.94
N ASN A 157 -0.34 1.26 13.05
CA ASN A 157 1.11 1.21 13.31
C ASN A 157 1.64 2.60 13.66
N THR A 158 1.34 3.61 12.86
CA THR A 158 1.85 4.97 13.08
C THR A 158 1.20 5.65 14.30
N CYS A 159 -0.12 5.51 14.45
CA CYS A 159 -0.86 6.10 15.56
C CYS A 159 -0.51 5.51 16.92
N PHE A 160 -0.40 4.18 17.00
CA PHE A 160 -0.09 3.51 18.25
C PHE A 160 1.38 3.71 18.65
N SER A 161 2.30 3.74 17.67
CA SER A 161 3.67 4.18 17.91
C SER A 161 3.72 5.61 18.46
N ALA A 162 2.94 6.54 17.89
CA ALA A 162 2.86 7.91 18.38
C ALA A 162 2.28 7.99 19.81
N ARG A 163 1.40 7.08 20.21
CA ARG A 163 0.93 6.98 21.61
C ARG A 163 2.08 6.56 22.56
N ILE A 164 2.90 5.58 22.17
CA ILE A 164 4.10 5.20 22.94
C ILE A 164 5.02 6.41 23.06
N MET A 165 5.32 7.10 21.95
CA MET A 165 6.14 8.31 21.97
C MET A 165 5.59 9.37 22.93
N LYS A 166 4.28 9.63 22.87
CA LYS A 166 3.64 10.60 23.76
C LYS A 166 3.77 10.21 25.24
N THR A 167 3.68 8.93 25.58
CA THR A 167 3.82 8.44 26.97
C THR A 167 5.22 8.68 27.51
N HIS A 168 6.23 8.78 26.64
CA HIS A 168 7.64 9.01 26.98
C HIS A 168 8.12 10.42 26.67
N ASP A 169 7.22 11.35 26.28
CA ASP A 169 7.54 12.74 25.88
C ASP A 169 8.50 12.83 24.67
N TRP A 170 8.52 11.81 23.81
CA TRP A 170 9.33 11.81 22.58
C TRP A 170 8.60 12.59 21.47
N GLN A 171 9.35 13.46 20.80
CA GLN A 171 8.81 14.40 19.81
C GLN A 171 9.30 14.13 18.39
N SER A 172 10.20 13.16 18.20
CA SER A 172 10.81 12.91 16.90
C SER A 172 11.08 11.44 16.63
N ALA A 173 10.85 10.99 15.38
CA ALA A 173 11.06 9.61 14.98
C ALA A 173 11.67 9.48 13.58
N GLU A 174 12.56 8.51 13.42
CA GLU A 174 12.91 7.94 12.14
C GLU A 174 12.06 6.70 11.89
N VAL A 175 11.34 6.66 10.75
CA VAL A 175 10.37 5.60 10.47
C VAL A 175 10.90 4.71 9.35
N ILE A 176 11.16 3.44 9.69
CA ILE A 176 11.77 2.45 8.80
C ILE A 176 10.71 1.52 8.23
N SER A 177 10.76 1.33 6.93
CA SER A 177 9.95 0.35 6.20
C SER A 177 10.54 0.05 4.82
N SER A 178 9.92 -0.85 4.06
CA SER A 178 10.28 -1.10 2.66
C SER A 178 10.00 0.12 1.79
N ASP A 179 10.87 0.42 0.80
CA ASP A 179 10.79 1.60 -0.08
C ASP A 179 9.39 1.80 -0.68
N TRP A 180 8.79 0.73 -1.17
CA TRP A 180 7.47 0.78 -1.80
C TRP A 180 6.31 1.08 -0.82
N HIS A 181 6.51 0.87 0.49
CA HIS A 181 5.53 1.14 1.55
C HIS A 181 5.62 2.58 2.09
N LEU A 182 6.80 3.18 2.08
CA LEU A 182 7.06 4.50 2.68
C LEU A 182 6.16 5.63 2.15
N PRO A 183 5.80 5.71 0.85
CA PRO A 183 4.89 6.76 0.38
C PRO A 183 3.56 6.78 1.12
N ARG A 184 2.96 5.60 1.40
CA ARG A 184 1.71 5.52 2.17
C ARG A 184 1.92 5.83 3.64
N ALA A 185 3.01 5.36 4.23
CA ALA A 185 3.36 5.67 5.61
C ALA A 185 3.55 7.19 5.81
N GLY A 186 4.26 7.87 4.89
CA GLY A 186 4.49 9.31 4.94
C GLY A 186 3.20 10.14 4.93
N ILE A 187 2.18 9.71 4.16
CA ILE A 187 0.87 10.39 4.16
C ILE A 187 0.22 10.32 5.55
N VAL A 188 0.31 9.16 6.21
CA VAL A 188 -0.26 9.00 7.56
C VAL A 188 0.57 9.79 8.59
N LEU A 189 1.89 9.69 8.53
CA LEU A 189 2.82 10.39 9.43
C LEU A 189 2.62 11.92 9.39
N ASN A 190 2.26 12.46 8.22
CA ASN A 190 2.03 13.91 8.07
C ASN A 190 0.85 14.44 8.90
N SER A 191 -0.03 13.56 9.40
CA SER A 191 -1.12 13.93 10.31
C SER A 191 -0.72 13.91 11.78
N LEU A 192 0.48 13.42 12.11
CA LEU A 192 0.94 13.29 13.49
C LEU A 192 1.70 14.55 13.95
N PRO A 193 1.55 14.97 15.21
CA PRO A 193 2.21 16.17 15.76
C PRO A 193 3.63 15.86 16.26
N ILE A 194 4.43 15.16 15.43
CA ILE A 194 5.82 14.82 15.72
C ILE A 194 6.73 15.22 14.54
N ARG A 195 8.00 15.44 14.79
CA ARG A 195 9.02 15.54 13.74
C ARG A 195 9.37 14.14 13.26
N TRP A 196 9.37 13.90 11.96
CA TRP A 196 9.63 12.57 11.43
C TRP A 196 10.39 12.60 10.10
N ARG A 197 11.06 11.50 9.82
CA ARG A 197 11.70 11.18 8.54
C ARG A 197 11.45 9.71 8.22
N THR A 198 11.20 9.38 6.96
CA THR A 198 11.17 7.99 6.51
C THR A 198 12.55 7.53 6.07
N HIS A 199 12.85 6.27 6.34
CA HIS A 199 14.09 5.60 5.95
C HIS A 199 13.76 4.24 5.31
N ALA A 200 14.27 4.01 4.10
CA ALA A 200 14.02 2.78 3.36
C ALA A 200 14.98 1.67 3.82
N ALA A 201 14.42 0.55 4.27
CA ALA A 201 15.20 -0.67 4.50
C ALA A 201 15.59 -1.29 3.15
N PRO A 202 16.89 -1.51 2.88
CA PRO A 202 17.33 -2.20 1.69
C PRO A 202 16.90 -3.67 1.75
N PRO A 203 16.43 -4.26 0.64
CA PRO A 203 16.04 -5.68 0.63
C PRO A 203 17.28 -6.57 0.84
N LEU A 204 17.15 -7.63 1.64
CA LEU A 204 18.23 -8.58 1.90
C LEU A 204 18.61 -9.41 0.67
N THR A 205 17.67 -9.59 -0.24
CA THR A 205 17.87 -10.28 -1.53
C THR A 205 17.33 -9.42 -2.66
N PRO A 206 17.97 -9.44 -3.85
CA PRO A 206 17.47 -8.70 -4.99
C PRO A 206 16.04 -9.13 -5.35
N GLU A 207 15.13 -8.17 -5.42
CA GLU A 207 13.75 -8.40 -5.86
C GLU A 207 13.63 -8.21 -7.37
N SER A 208 12.82 -9.05 -8.03
CA SER A 208 12.58 -8.85 -9.46
C SER A 208 11.82 -7.56 -9.73
N SER A 209 12.12 -6.88 -10.84
CA SER A 209 11.44 -5.65 -11.24
C SER A 209 9.93 -5.84 -11.43
N ALA A 210 9.50 -7.03 -11.86
CA ALA A 210 8.09 -7.37 -11.99
C ALA A 210 7.40 -7.45 -10.62
N TYR A 211 8.04 -8.06 -9.62
CA TYR A 211 7.53 -8.15 -8.26
C TYR A 211 7.44 -6.77 -7.60
N LEU A 212 8.47 -5.94 -7.74
CA LEU A 212 8.45 -4.56 -7.25
C LEU A 212 7.33 -3.74 -7.90
N THR A 213 7.09 -3.91 -9.20
CA THR A 213 5.99 -3.23 -9.89
C THR A 213 4.64 -3.67 -9.34
N TYR A 214 4.46 -4.97 -9.08
CA TYR A 214 3.27 -5.51 -8.44
C TYR A 214 3.06 -4.89 -7.04
N LEU A 215 4.08 -4.90 -6.17
CA LEU A 215 4.00 -4.32 -4.83
C LEU A 215 3.62 -2.83 -4.87
N LYS A 216 4.28 -2.05 -5.73
CA LYS A 216 3.97 -0.62 -5.92
C LYS A 216 2.54 -0.40 -6.40
N SER A 217 2.04 -1.24 -7.29
CA SER A 217 0.65 -1.16 -7.78
C SER A 217 -0.36 -1.45 -6.67
N VAL A 218 -0.12 -2.46 -5.85
CA VAL A 218 -0.95 -2.79 -4.69
C VAL A 218 -0.95 -1.64 -3.67
N GLU A 219 0.20 -1.02 -3.41
CA GLU A 219 0.29 0.11 -2.50
C GLU A 219 -0.45 1.36 -3.00
N VAL A 220 -0.49 1.58 -4.29
CA VAL A 220 -1.32 2.63 -4.91
C VAL A 220 -2.80 2.42 -4.57
N LEU A 221 -3.31 1.19 -4.74
CA LEU A 221 -4.70 0.87 -4.43
C LEU A 221 -5.00 1.01 -2.93
N LYS A 222 -4.09 0.56 -2.06
CA LYS A 222 -4.21 0.74 -0.61
C LYS A 222 -4.21 2.22 -0.22
N THR A 223 -3.36 3.02 -0.86
CA THR A 223 -3.30 4.48 -0.62
C THR A 223 -4.58 5.18 -1.08
N ALA A 224 -5.13 4.80 -2.24
CA ALA A 224 -6.41 5.33 -2.72
C ALA A 224 -7.54 5.02 -1.73
N ARG A 225 -7.62 3.77 -1.29
CA ARG A 225 -8.59 3.34 -0.27
C ARG A 225 -8.42 4.15 1.02
N TYR A 226 -7.19 4.37 1.46
CA TYR A 226 -6.89 5.18 2.63
C TYR A 226 -7.39 6.62 2.48
N LEU A 227 -7.08 7.31 1.39
CA LEU A 227 -7.48 8.70 1.16
C LEU A 227 -9.01 8.87 1.11
N VAL A 228 -9.74 7.88 0.61
CA VAL A 228 -11.20 7.86 0.64
C VAL A 228 -11.71 7.64 2.06
N TRP A 229 -11.14 6.68 2.77
CA TRP A 229 -11.61 6.27 4.10
C TRP A 229 -11.22 7.28 5.20
N ALA A 230 -10.04 7.89 5.12
CA ALA A 230 -9.56 8.88 6.09
C ALA A 230 -10.43 10.14 6.20
N ARG A 231 -11.30 10.38 5.22
CA ARG A 231 -12.30 11.47 5.29
C ARG A 231 -13.45 11.18 6.25
N TRP A 232 -13.63 9.91 6.65
CA TRP A 232 -14.82 9.44 7.37
C TRP A 232 -14.49 8.79 8.71
N ALA A 233 -13.22 8.51 8.97
CA ALA A 233 -12.78 7.81 10.16
C ALA A 233 -11.75 8.64 10.94
N ASP A 234 -11.91 8.68 12.26
CA ASP A 234 -10.83 9.09 13.15
C ASP A 234 -9.67 8.12 12.98
N SER A 235 -8.59 8.60 12.35
CA SER A 235 -7.49 7.76 11.86
C SER A 235 -6.76 7.00 12.98
N CYS A 236 -6.93 7.43 14.23
CA CYS A 236 -6.19 6.92 15.39
C CYS A 236 -7.07 6.25 16.46
N THR A 237 -8.34 5.99 16.21
CA THR A 237 -9.17 5.15 17.06
C THR A 237 -8.94 3.66 16.78
N PRO A 238 -8.92 2.77 17.81
CA PRO A 238 -8.75 1.34 17.63
C PRO A 238 -9.89 0.69 16.85
#